data_9bf33e7d673be5fc66b95b5f0f528fec
#
_entry.id   9bf33e7d673be5fc66b95b5f0f528fec
#
_cell.length_a   1.000
_cell.length_b   1.000
_cell.length_c   1.000
_cell.angle_alpha   90.00
_cell.angle_beta   90.00
_cell.angle_gamma   90.00
#
_symmetry.space_group_name_H-M   'P 1'
#
loop_
_entity.id
_entity.type
_entity.pdbx_description
1 polymer ?
#
loop_
_entity_poly.entity_id
_entity_poly.type
_entity_poly.pdbx_seq_one_letter_code
_entity_poly.pdbx_strand_id
1 'polypeptide(L)'
;MVAISKIAKKHKLKVIEDNAQSIGARGPNFKIGQLSDAATTSFIIQKNLGTFGDSGGLVTNNADIDAAVRRLRNHGSTARNVHSYGFNSRLDDLHAGILSAKLKHIDEYNDARRNWAARYTKGLKDCKTFSLPVELKGYRHVFHLYVIETMKPEWRDQLVAFLVKNGIDAKTHYSIAIHKQAGYPWGKKARIVGSLANAEANAATCVSLPIFPELTAKEVDYVIAKVKEWDQQFASQVPAGKGSAKSGAACCCSK
;
A
#
# COMPACT_ATOMS: atom_id res chain seq x y z
N MET A 1 -2.84 14.68 -1.67
CA MET A 1 -4.31 14.96 -1.60
C MET A 1 -4.64 16.41 -1.91
N VAL A 2 -3.94 17.42 -1.38
CA VAL A 2 -4.30 18.85 -1.58
C VAL A 2 -4.45 19.23 -3.07
N ALA A 3 -3.47 18.87 -3.92
CA ALA A 3 -3.55 19.14 -5.36
C ALA A 3 -4.70 18.39 -6.04
N ILE A 4 -4.91 17.12 -5.69
CA ILE A 4 -6.03 16.29 -6.20
C ILE A 4 -7.37 16.93 -5.85
N SER A 5 -7.57 17.34 -4.60
CA SER A 5 -8.79 18.01 -4.14
C SER A 5 -9.07 19.33 -4.91
N LYS A 6 -8.02 20.13 -5.19
CA LYS A 6 -8.15 21.35 -5.99
C LYS A 6 -8.62 21.04 -7.43
N ILE A 7 -8.02 20.03 -8.07
CA ILE A 7 -8.41 19.60 -9.43
C ILE A 7 -9.85 19.07 -9.42
N ALA A 8 -10.19 18.20 -8.48
CA ALA A 8 -11.53 17.64 -8.38
C ALA A 8 -12.59 18.74 -8.20
N LYS A 9 -12.36 19.71 -7.33
CA LYS A 9 -13.26 20.88 -7.14
C LYS A 9 -13.41 21.69 -8.43
N LYS A 10 -12.31 21.98 -9.13
CA LYS A 10 -12.33 22.70 -10.41
C LYS A 10 -13.21 22.00 -11.45
N HIS A 11 -13.17 20.68 -11.50
CA HIS A 11 -13.89 19.87 -12.47
C HIS A 11 -15.20 19.25 -11.93
N LYS A 12 -15.65 19.65 -10.74
CA LYS A 12 -16.86 19.11 -10.07
C LYS A 12 -16.85 17.58 -9.94
N LEU A 13 -15.67 17.00 -9.72
CA LEU A 13 -15.50 15.56 -9.55
C LEU A 13 -15.61 15.17 -8.09
N LYS A 14 -16.11 13.95 -7.85
CA LYS A 14 -16.09 13.31 -6.55
C LYS A 14 -14.77 12.57 -6.34
N VAL A 15 -14.29 12.56 -5.09
CA VAL A 15 -13.04 11.91 -4.69
C VAL A 15 -13.34 10.82 -3.69
N ILE A 16 -12.99 9.59 -4.02
CA ILE A 16 -12.96 8.47 -3.08
C ILE A 16 -11.49 8.13 -2.84
N GLU A 17 -11.07 8.17 -1.58
CA GLU A 17 -9.71 7.86 -1.16
C GLU A 17 -9.62 6.38 -0.76
N ASP A 18 -8.74 5.62 -1.41
CA ASP A 18 -8.44 4.24 -1.02
C ASP A 18 -7.39 4.23 0.09
N ASN A 19 -7.82 3.88 1.29
CA ASN A 19 -7.00 3.80 2.50
C ASN A 19 -6.66 2.34 2.88
N ALA A 20 -6.86 1.39 1.99
CA ALA A 20 -6.70 -0.03 2.31
C ALA A 20 -5.31 -0.42 2.83
N GLN A 21 -4.26 0.36 2.51
CA GLN A 21 -2.88 0.12 2.96
C GLN A 21 -2.28 1.30 3.73
N SER A 22 -3.09 2.28 4.14
CA SER A 22 -2.55 3.54 4.68
C SER A 22 -3.24 4.03 5.96
N ILE A 23 -3.93 3.15 6.69
CA ILE A 23 -4.58 3.54 7.94
C ILE A 23 -3.56 4.12 8.94
N GLY A 24 -3.83 5.34 9.43
CA GLY A 24 -2.92 6.09 10.29
C GLY A 24 -1.81 6.88 9.56
N ALA A 25 -1.74 6.81 8.22
CA ALA A 25 -0.86 7.67 7.45
C ALA A 25 -1.33 9.14 7.49
N ARG A 26 -0.37 10.07 7.38
CA ARG A 26 -0.66 11.51 7.45
C ARG A 26 0.20 12.27 6.44
N GLY A 27 -0.36 13.32 5.86
CA GLY A 27 0.38 14.31 5.10
C GLY A 27 0.63 15.58 5.93
N PRO A 28 1.38 16.56 5.37
CA PRO A 28 1.78 17.77 6.11
C PRO A 28 0.60 18.57 6.66
N ASN A 29 -0.53 18.57 5.99
CA ASN A 29 -1.68 19.41 6.36
C ASN A 29 -3.01 18.66 6.17
N PHE A 30 -3.00 17.33 6.19
CA PHE A 30 -4.23 16.54 6.05
C PHE A 30 -4.07 15.15 6.68
N LYS A 31 -5.20 14.60 7.07
CA LYS A 31 -5.39 13.19 7.43
C LYS A 31 -6.18 12.50 6.32
N ILE A 32 -6.09 11.18 6.26
CA ILE A 32 -6.87 10.36 5.34
C ILE A 32 -8.37 10.62 5.54
N GLY A 33 -9.11 10.73 4.44
CA GLY A 33 -10.55 11.03 4.42
C GLY A 33 -10.90 12.50 4.62
N GLN A 34 -9.94 13.36 5.00
CA GLN A 34 -10.23 14.77 5.28
C GLN A 34 -10.48 15.61 4.01
N LEU A 35 -9.87 15.23 2.91
CA LEU A 35 -9.92 15.99 1.64
C LEU A 35 -10.67 15.25 0.52
N SER A 36 -11.39 14.20 0.86
CA SER A 36 -12.19 13.38 -0.04
C SER A 36 -13.67 13.40 0.34
N ASP A 37 -14.56 13.01 -0.56
CA ASP A 37 -16.00 12.84 -0.26
C ASP A 37 -16.22 11.59 0.59
N ALA A 38 -15.41 10.56 0.40
CA ALA A 38 -15.38 9.34 1.21
C ALA A 38 -13.98 8.72 1.19
N ALA A 39 -13.65 7.95 2.22
CA ALA A 39 -12.47 7.09 2.23
C ALA A 39 -12.86 5.65 2.57
N THR A 40 -12.30 4.70 1.83
CA THR A 40 -12.50 3.26 2.04
C THR A 40 -11.26 2.66 2.68
N THR A 41 -11.44 1.59 3.45
CA THR A 41 -10.33 0.84 4.03
C THR A 41 -10.62 -0.65 4.00
N SER A 42 -9.55 -1.45 4.04
CA SER A 42 -9.62 -2.90 4.20
C SER A 42 -9.20 -3.29 5.61
N PHE A 43 -9.92 -4.24 6.18
CA PHE A 43 -9.61 -4.85 7.47
C PHE A 43 -9.25 -6.34 7.33
N ILE A 44 -8.89 -6.80 6.13
CA ILE A 44 -8.39 -8.16 5.97
C ILE A 44 -7.17 -8.40 6.88
N ILE A 45 -6.98 -9.62 7.33
CA ILE A 45 -6.05 -10.00 8.41
C ILE A 45 -4.63 -9.41 8.28
N GLN A 46 -4.10 -9.26 7.07
CA GLN A 46 -2.73 -8.74 6.85
C GLN A 46 -2.62 -7.22 6.97
N LYS A 47 -3.73 -6.48 7.05
CA LYS A 47 -3.69 -5.01 7.12
C LYS A 47 -3.18 -4.52 8.47
N ASN A 48 -2.66 -3.29 8.49
CA ASN A 48 -2.18 -2.66 9.73
C ASN A 48 -3.26 -2.67 10.83
N LEU A 49 -4.53 -2.52 10.44
CA LEU A 49 -5.68 -2.79 11.27
C LEU A 49 -6.48 -3.91 10.61
N GLY A 50 -6.15 -5.17 10.91
CA GLY A 50 -6.79 -6.36 10.37
C GLY A 50 -7.61 -7.10 11.41
N THR A 51 -8.70 -7.76 10.97
CA THR A 51 -9.49 -8.73 11.73
C THR A 51 -9.25 -10.16 11.20
N PHE A 52 -10.09 -11.13 11.51
CA PHE A 52 -9.94 -12.54 11.11
C PHE A 52 -10.75 -12.87 9.84
N GLY A 53 -10.30 -12.39 8.70
CA GLY A 53 -10.95 -12.65 7.42
C GLY A 53 -11.14 -11.37 6.61
N ASP A 54 -12.02 -11.44 5.62
CA ASP A 54 -12.35 -10.31 4.75
C ASP A 54 -13.31 -9.34 5.46
N SER A 55 -12.93 -8.09 5.50
CA SER A 55 -13.80 -7.02 5.94
C SER A 55 -13.27 -5.67 5.46
N GLY A 56 -14.11 -4.65 5.54
CA GLY A 56 -13.74 -3.30 5.16
C GLY A 56 -14.66 -2.26 5.79
N GLY A 57 -14.31 -1.01 5.61
CA GLY A 57 -15.09 0.11 6.10
C GLY A 57 -15.05 1.29 5.14
N LEU A 58 -16.02 2.18 5.31
CA LEU A 58 -16.07 3.46 4.64
C LEU A 58 -16.30 4.54 5.70
N VAL A 59 -15.59 5.64 5.57
CA VAL A 59 -15.77 6.84 6.38
C VAL A 59 -16.09 8.03 5.48
N THR A 60 -17.03 8.86 5.93
CA THR A 60 -17.44 10.07 5.20
C THR A 60 -17.99 11.11 6.18
N ASN A 61 -17.90 12.39 5.81
CA ASN A 61 -18.60 13.48 6.49
C ASN A 61 -19.87 13.91 5.76
N ASN A 62 -20.28 13.19 4.70
CA ASN A 62 -21.47 13.47 3.91
C ASN A 62 -22.59 12.53 4.36
N ALA A 63 -23.68 13.12 4.91
CA ALA A 63 -24.82 12.36 5.43
C ALA A 63 -25.55 11.55 4.35
N ASP A 64 -25.62 12.04 3.11
CA ASP A 64 -26.28 11.31 2.01
C ASP A 64 -25.47 10.07 1.62
N ILE A 65 -24.13 10.18 1.60
CA ILE A 65 -23.25 9.03 1.37
C ILE A 65 -23.39 8.03 2.50
N ASP A 66 -23.36 8.46 3.75
CA ASP A 66 -23.53 7.58 4.91
C ASP A 66 -24.87 6.82 4.83
N ALA A 67 -25.98 7.51 4.63
CA ALA A 67 -27.30 6.92 4.48
C ALA A 67 -27.38 5.91 3.32
N ALA A 68 -26.81 6.28 2.16
CA ALA A 68 -26.80 5.42 0.99
C ALA A 68 -25.97 4.14 1.24
N VAL A 69 -24.79 4.24 1.84
CA VAL A 69 -23.92 3.10 2.15
C VAL A 69 -24.56 2.17 3.18
N ARG A 70 -25.15 2.72 4.25
CA ARG A 70 -25.88 1.91 5.26
C ARG A 70 -27.02 1.11 4.65
N ARG A 71 -27.77 1.72 3.74
CA ARG A 71 -28.82 1.04 2.99
C ARG A 71 -28.26 -0.03 2.05
N LEU A 72 -27.30 0.34 1.20
CA LEU A 72 -26.75 -0.56 0.18
C LEU A 72 -26.09 -1.79 0.78
N ARG A 73 -25.31 -1.65 1.88
CA ARG A 73 -24.61 -2.76 2.52
C ARG A 73 -25.54 -3.82 3.12
N ASN A 74 -26.82 -3.50 3.32
CA ASN A 74 -27.82 -4.36 3.90
C ASN A 74 -29.02 -4.55 2.96
N HIS A 75 -28.79 -5.14 1.78
CA HIS A 75 -29.80 -5.51 0.78
C HIS A 75 -30.65 -4.34 0.27
N GLY A 76 -30.15 -3.10 0.33
CA GLY A 76 -30.93 -1.91 -0.01
C GLY A 76 -32.08 -1.64 0.94
N SER A 77 -32.04 -2.18 2.17
CA SER A 77 -33.14 -2.15 3.13
C SER A 77 -33.32 -0.75 3.71
N THR A 78 -34.57 -0.30 3.75
CA THR A 78 -35.00 0.94 4.41
C THR A 78 -35.76 0.68 5.71
N ALA A 79 -36.29 -0.52 5.88
CA ALA A 79 -36.97 -0.98 7.06
C ALA A 79 -36.93 -2.53 7.13
N ARG A 80 -37.34 -3.12 8.24
CA ARG A 80 -37.43 -4.59 8.36
C ARG A 80 -38.36 -5.14 7.27
N ASN A 81 -37.89 -6.15 6.55
CA ASN A 81 -38.58 -6.81 5.44
C ASN A 81 -38.82 -5.94 4.18
N VAL A 82 -38.24 -4.73 4.10
CA VAL A 82 -38.29 -3.87 2.93
C VAL A 82 -36.91 -3.87 2.27
N HIS A 83 -36.80 -4.52 1.13
CA HIS A 83 -35.55 -4.66 0.37
C HIS A 83 -35.64 -3.95 -0.96
N SER A 84 -34.51 -3.45 -1.43
CA SER A 84 -34.34 -2.93 -2.78
C SER A 84 -33.00 -3.39 -3.34
N TYR A 85 -32.48 -2.76 -4.40
CA TYR A 85 -31.13 -3.05 -4.87
C TYR A 85 -30.09 -2.74 -3.80
N GLY A 86 -29.25 -3.73 -3.50
CA GLY A 86 -28.18 -3.62 -2.50
C GLY A 86 -27.34 -4.89 -2.43
N PHE A 87 -26.49 -4.95 -1.43
CA PHE A 87 -25.50 -6.01 -1.24
C PHE A 87 -25.65 -6.65 0.14
N ASN A 88 -25.22 -7.88 0.27
CA ASN A 88 -24.90 -8.45 1.57
C ASN A 88 -23.46 -8.11 1.93
N SER A 89 -23.25 -6.95 2.53
CA SER A 89 -21.92 -6.39 2.83
C SER A 89 -21.89 -5.77 4.22
N ARG A 90 -22.27 -6.58 5.20
CA ARG A 90 -22.24 -6.23 6.61
C ARG A 90 -20.89 -6.61 7.22
N LEU A 91 -20.56 -5.98 8.35
CA LEU A 91 -19.46 -6.39 9.22
C LEU A 91 -20.05 -7.18 10.40
N ASP A 92 -19.53 -8.37 10.64
CA ASP A 92 -19.93 -9.20 11.77
C ASP A 92 -19.48 -8.57 13.09
N ASP A 93 -20.29 -8.68 14.14
CA ASP A 93 -20.03 -8.08 15.47
C ASP A 93 -18.73 -8.60 16.09
N LEU A 94 -18.40 -9.88 15.85
CA LEU A 94 -17.12 -10.45 16.28
C LEU A 94 -15.94 -9.68 15.65
N HIS A 95 -15.98 -9.44 14.35
CA HIS A 95 -14.94 -8.67 13.65
C HIS A 95 -14.89 -7.22 14.12
N ALA A 96 -16.05 -6.61 14.39
CA ALA A 96 -16.12 -5.25 14.94
C ALA A 96 -15.51 -5.17 16.35
N GLY A 97 -15.75 -6.18 17.20
CA GLY A 97 -15.15 -6.28 18.52
C GLY A 97 -13.61 -6.36 18.47
N ILE A 98 -13.07 -7.23 17.60
CA ILE A 98 -11.62 -7.37 17.38
C ILE A 98 -11.01 -6.05 16.88
N LEU A 99 -11.63 -5.42 15.89
CA LEU A 99 -11.17 -4.14 15.35
C LEU A 99 -11.18 -3.03 16.41
N SER A 100 -12.23 -2.98 17.24
CA SER A 100 -12.35 -2.01 18.34
C SER A 100 -11.24 -2.18 19.39
N ALA A 101 -10.85 -3.41 19.69
CA ALA A 101 -9.72 -3.70 20.58
C ALA A 101 -8.39 -3.25 19.95
N LYS A 102 -8.12 -3.66 18.69
CA LYS A 102 -6.86 -3.37 17.99
C LYS A 102 -6.70 -1.89 17.61
N LEU A 103 -7.80 -1.18 17.34
CA LEU A 103 -7.76 0.24 16.97
C LEU A 103 -7.10 1.11 18.05
N LYS A 104 -7.23 0.75 19.31
CA LYS A 104 -6.59 1.45 20.43
C LYS A 104 -5.07 1.42 20.36
N HIS A 105 -4.50 0.44 19.66
CA HIS A 105 -3.05 0.20 19.53
C HIS A 105 -2.51 0.50 18.12
N ILE A 106 -3.32 1.08 17.21
CA ILE A 106 -2.92 1.25 15.81
C ILE A 106 -1.68 2.14 15.65
N ASP A 107 -1.53 3.17 16.47
CA ASP A 107 -0.35 4.04 16.40
C ASP A 107 0.90 3.29 16.89
N GLU A 108 0.82 2.46 17.91
CA GLU A 108 1.91 1.60 18.40
C GLU A 108 2.34 0.59 17.32
N TYR A 109 1.39 -0.06 16.64
CA TYR A 109 1.66 -1.00 15.56
C TYR A 109 2.32 -0.30 14.36
N ASN A 110 1.84 0.88 14.00
CA ASN A 110 2.44 1.65 12.92
C ASN A 110 3.84 2.15 13.28
N ASP A 111 4.09 2.55 14.53
CA ASP A 111 5.41 2.98 14.97
C ASP A 111 6.40 1.80 15.04
N ALA A 112 5.97 0.60 15.44
CA ALA A 112 6.78 -0.61 15.35
C ALA A 112 7.20 -0.89 13.89
N ARG A 113 6.26 -0.85 12.93
CA ARG A 113 6.57 -0.99 11.50
C ARG A 113 7.55 0.08 11.01
N ARG A 114 7.38 1.32 11.43
CA ARG A 114 8.29 2.43 11.09
C ARG A 114 9.70 2.20 11.63
N ASN A 115 9.82 1.68 12.84
CA ASN A 115 11.11 1.34 13.44
C ASN A 115 11.82 0.24 12.64
N TRP A 116 11.09 -0.80 12.22
CA TRP A 116 11.63 -1.86 11.37
C TRP A 116 12.01 -1.34 9.98
N ALA A 117 11.19 -0.49 9.38
CA ALA A 117 11.49 0.15 8.11
C ALA A 117 12.77 1.00 8.20
N ALA A 118 12.95 1.78 9.26
CA ALA A 118 14.17 2.55 9.50
C ALA A 118 15.40 1.63 9.66
N ARG A 119 15.26 0.48 10.34
CA ARG A 119 16.32 -0.50 10.49
C ARG A 119 16.71 -1.13 9.14
N TYR A 120 15.74 -1.52 8.31
CA TYR A 120 15.97 -1.98 6.95
C TYR A 120 16.70 -0.91 6.12
N THR A 121 16.17 0.31 6.09
CA THR A 121 16.76 1.42 5.33
C THR A 121 18.21 1.67 5.75
N LYS A 122 18.49 1.72 7.05
CA LYS A 122 19.86 1.88 7.58
C LYS A 122 20.76 0.72 7.19
N GLY A 123 20.26 -0.51 7.32
CA GLY A 123 21.03 -1.73 7.04
C GLY A 123 21.34 -1.95 5.57
N LEU A 124 20.46 -1.48 4.67
CA LEU A 124 20.54 -1.75 3.23
C LEU A 124 21.00 -0.54 2.38
N LYS A 125 21.29 0.60 3.01
CA LYS A 125 21.60 1.87 2.31
C LYS A 125 22.77 1.81 1.32
N ASP A 126 23.72 0.92 1.54
CA ASP A 126 24.94 0.79 0.73
C ASP A 126 24.81 -0.29 -0.37
N CYS A 127 23.69 -0.99 -0.45
CA CYS A 127 23.40 -1.96 -1.49
C CYS A 127 23.22 -1.28 -2.85
N LYS A 128 23.59 -1.98 -3.93
CA LYS A 128 23.66 -1.42 -5.29
C LYS A 128 22.66 -2.03 -6.26
N THR A 129 22.15 -3.22 -5.97
CA THR A 129 21.31 -3.99 -6.91
C THR A 129 19.82 -3.62 -6.86
N PHE A 130 19.42 -2.76 -5.92
CA PHE A 130 18.03 -2.30 -5.75
C PHE A 130 18.00 -0.89 -5.14
N SER A 131 16.87 -0.24 -5.28
CA SER A 131 16.54 1.02 -4.58
C SER A 131 15.64 0.76 -3.36
N LEU A 132 15.72 1.67 -2.39
CA LEU A 132 14.95 1.63 -1.15
C LEU A 132 13.75 2.58 -1.22
N PRO A 133 12.66 2.30 -0.47
CA PRO A 133 11.53 3.22 -0.38
C PRO A 133 11.94 4.53 0.30
N VAL A 134 11.34 5.63 -0.16
CA VAL A 134 11.60 6.98 0.37
C VAL A 134 10.35 7.51 1.05
N GLU A 135 10.48 7.94 2.30
CA GLU A 135 9.46 8.72 2.98
C GLU A 135 9.65 10.21 2.69
N LEU A 136 8.61 10.85 2.16
CA LEU A 136 8.65 12.28 1.87
C LEU A 136 8.64 13.10 3.15
N LYS A 137 9.40 14.20 3.20
CA LYS A 137 9.46 15.11 4.35
C LYS A 137 8.06 15.63 4.71
N GLY A 138 7.69 15.49 5.97
CA GLY A 138 6.39 15.92 6.51
C GLY A 138 5.26 14.90 6.30
N TYR A 139 5.53 13.77 5.67
CA TYR A 139 4.59 12.65 5.61
C TYR A 139 4.90 11.61 6.67
N ARG A 140 3.87 10.94 7.19
CA ARG A 140 4.01 9.76 8.05
C ARG A 140 3.55 8.54 7.27
N HIS A 141 4.50 7.77 6.75
CA HIS A 141 4.25 6.48 6.12
C HIS A 141 4.00 5.40 7.18
N VAL A 142 3.09 4.48 6.95
CA VAL A 142 2.73 3.43 7.93
C VAL A 142 3.33 2.06 7.61
N PHE A 143 4.10 1.97 6.53
CA PHE A 143 4.81 0.77 6.08
C PHE A 143 3.97 -0.51 6.20
N HIS A 144 2.79 -0.48 5.56
CA HIS A 144 2.04 -1.71 5.34
C HIS A 144 2.91 -2.75 4.62
N LEU A 145 3.67 -2.28 3.64
CA LEU A 145 4.72 -3.03 2.95
C LEU A 145 6.04 -2.26 3.03
N TYR A 146 7.16 -2.98 3.05
CA TYR A 146 8.49 -2.43 2.80
C TYR A 146 8.97 -2.96 1.45
N VAL A 147 8.85 -2.14 0.41
CA VAL A 147 9.11 -2.54 -0.97
C VAL A 147 10.45 -1.98 -1.44
N ILE A 148 11.32 -2.86 -1.91
CA ILE A 148 12.54 -2.50 -2.64
C ILE A 148 12.33 -2.76 -4.13
N GLU A 149 13.03 -2.03 -5.00
CA GLU A 149 12.93 -2.17 -6.46
C GLU A 149 14.28 -2.58 -7.02
N THR A 150 14.36 -3.77 -7.63
CA THR A 150 15.60 -4.25 -8.25
C THR A 150 15.97 -3.41 -9.47
N MET A 151 17.27 -3.22 -9.72
CA MET A 151 17.77 -2.43 -10.86
C MET A 151 17.51 -3.10 -12.22
N LYS A 152 17.21 -4.40 -12.22
CA LYS A 152 16.89 -5.19 -13.41
C LYS A 152 15.66 -6.07 -13.13
N PRO A 153 14.71 -6.19 -14.07
CA PRO A 153 13.52 -7.02 -13.91
C PRO A 153 13.81 -8.49 -13.59
N GLU A 154 14.81 -9.07 -14.25
CA GLU A 154 15.22 -10.47 -14.05
C GLU A 154 15.76 -10.75 -12.64
N TRP A 155 16.17 -9.74 -11.91
CA TRP A 155 16.65 -9.92 -10.53
C TRP A 155 15.55 -10.04 -9.50
N ARG A 156 14.35 -9.55 -9.79
CA ARG A 156 13.21 -9.62 -8.88
C ARG A 156 12.89 -11.06 -8.47
N ASP A 157 12.62 -11.92 -9.45
CA ASP A 157 12.21 -13.30 -9.18
C ASP A 157 13.36 -14.13 -8.60
N GLN A 158 14.60 -13.85 -9.03
CA GLN A 158 15.80 -14.47 -8.47
C GLN A 158 16.00 -14.09 -6.99
N LEU A 159 15.84 -12.80 -6.63
CA LEU A 159 15.93 -12.33 -5.24
C LEU A 159 14.82 -12.94 -4.38
N VAL A 160 13.59 -12.97 -4.88
CA VAL A 160 12.48 -13.61 -4.17
C VAL A 160 12.78 -15.09 -3.92
N ALA A 161 13.20 -15.84 -4.95
CA ALA A 161 13.54 -17.25 -4.82
C ALA A 161 14.70 -17.49 -3.83
N PHE A 162 15.73 -16.63 -3.86
CA PHE A 162 16.86 -16.68 -2.92
C PHE A 162 16.38 -16.46 -1.48
N LEU A 163 15.56 -15.45 -1.23
CA LEU A 163 15.04 -15.14 0.10
C LEU A 163 14.14 -16.27 0.62
N VAL A 164 13.23 -16.78 -0.20
CA VAL A 164 12.35 -17.91 0.17
C VAL A 164 13.16 -19.17 0.51
N LYS A 165 14.20 -19.48 -0.28
CA LYS A 165 15.13 -20.58 0.00
C LYS A 165 15.83 -20.43 1.36
N ASN A 166 16.03 -19.21 1.83
CA ASN A 166 16.61 -18.89 3.13
C ASN A 166 15.56 -18.70 4.23
N GLY A 167 14.32 -19.14 4.05
CA GLY A 167 13.24 -19.10 5.05
C GLY A 167 12.64 -17.70 5.25
N ILE A 168 12.84 -16.79 4.32
CA ILE A 168 12.30 -15.42 4.35
C ILE A 168 11.11 -15.31 3.40
N ASP A 169 9.90 -15.04 3.93
CA ASP A 169 8.67 -14.88 3.14
C ASP A 169 8.65 -13.54 2.40
N ALA A 170 9.45 -13.43 1.34
CA ALA A 170 9.46 -12.30 0.42
C ALA A 170 8.41 -12.49 -0.68
N LYS A 171 7.71 -11.41 -1.05
CA LYS A 171 6.61 -11.43 -2.01
C LYS A 171 6.70 -10.27 -3.00
N THR A 172 5.84 -10.32 -4.02
CA THR A 172 5.73 -9.26 -5.03
C THR A 172 4.35 -8.60 -4.93
N HIS A 173 4.29 -7.29 -4.66
CA HIS A 173 3.06 -6.52 -4.59
C HIS A 173 3.13 -5.28 -5.52
N TYR A 174 2.76 -5.42 -6.84
CA TYR A 174 2.24 -6.62 -7.52
C TYR A 174 2.97 -6.83 -8.83
N SER A 175 3.07 -8.09 -9.29
CA SER A 175 3.87 -8.46 -10.47
C SER A 175 3.24 -8.08 -11.80
N ILE A 176 1.98 -7.65 -11.82
CA ILE A 176 1.25 -7.25 -13.04
C ILE A 176 0.61 -5.89 -12.80
N ALA A 177 0.97 -4.90 -13.61
CA ALA A 177 0.35 -3.59 -13.58
C ALA A 177 -1.14 -3.69 -13.95
N ILE A 178 -1.99 -2.85 -13.32
CA ILE A 178 -3.46 -2.94 -13.42
C ILE A 178 -3.93 -2.95 -14.87
N HIS A 179 -3.37 -2.12 -15.73
CA HIS A 179 -3.75 -2.02 -17.14
C HIS A 179 -3.33 -3.24 -17.99
N LYS A 180 -2.55 -4.16 -17.42
CA LYS A 180 -2.15 -5.44 -18.05
C LYS A 180 -2.89 -6.65 -17.48
N GLN A 181 -3.78 -6.46 -16.53
CA GLN A 181 -4.60 -7.54 -15.98
C GLN A 181 -5.58 -8.08 -17.04
N ALA A 182 -5.61 -9.40 -17.21
CA ALA A 182 -6.42 -10.06 -18.25
C ALA A 182 -7.94 -9.79 -18.10
N GLY A 183 -8.42 -9.68 -16.85
CA GLY A 183 -9.84 -9.43 -16.56
C GLY A 183 -10.26 -7.96 -16.62
N TYR A 184 -9.37 -7.04 -16.96
CA TYR A 184 -9.70 -5.64 -16.99
C TYR A 184 -10.43 -5.27 -18.31
N PRO A 185 -11.55 -4.52 -18.26
CA PRO A 185 -12.36 -4.22 -19.45
C PRO A 185 -11.73 -3.11 -20.32
N TRP A 186 -10.47 -3.27 -20.71
CA TRP A 186 -9.77 -2.31 -21.56
C TRP A 186 -10.38 -2.24 -22.96
N GLY A 187 -10.43 -1.04 -23.50
CA GLY A 187 -10.90 -0.77 -24.85
C GLY A 187 -12.36 -0.34 -24.98
N LYS A 188 -13.24 -0.62 -24.00
CA LYS A 188 -14.65 -0.20 -24.04
C LYS A 188 -15.03 0.89 -23.04
N LYS A 189 -14.45 0.87 -21.84
CA LYS A 189 -14.81 1.79 -20.73
C LYS A 189 -13.62 2.47 -20.08
N ALA A 190 -12.41 2.16 -20.49
CA ALA A 190 -11.20 2.78 -19.97
C ALA A 190 -10.25 3.13 -21.12
N ARG A 191 -9.41 4.13 -20.90
CA ARG A 191 -8.36 4.54 -21.84
C ARG A 191 -7.07 4.78 -21.09
N ILE A 192 -5.95 4.48 -21.73
CA ILE A 192 -4.61 4.88 -21.27
C ILE A 192 -4.34 6.28 -21.83
N VAL A 193 -3.91 7.18 -20.97
CA VAL A 193 -3.49 8.53 -21.36
C VAL A 193 -2.02 8.70 -20.94
N GLY A 194 -1.17 8.98 -21.91
CA GLY A 194 0.29 9.07 -21.69
C GLY A 194 0.95 7.71 -21.49
N SER A 195 2.14 7.72 -20.88
CA SER A 195 2.94 6.53 -20.63
C SER A 195 2.67 5.96 -19.23
N LEU A 196 2.56 4.64 -19.12
CA LEU A 196 2.49 3.90 -17.85
C LEU A 196 3.80 3.15 -17.54
N ALA A 197 4.91 3.56 -18.16
CA ALA A 197 6.22 2.90 -18.03
C ALA A 197 6.67 2.75 -16.57
N ASN A 198 6.40 3.74 -15.70
CA ASN A 198 6.75 3.64 -14.27
C ASN A 198 5.94 2.56 -13.55
N ALA A 199 4.63 2.41 -13.85
CA ALA A 199 3.81 1.36 -13.26
C ALA A 199 4.26 -0.03 -13.75
N GLU A 200 4.65 -0.15 -15.01
CA GLU A 200 5.18 -1.38 -15.59
C GLU A 200 6.55 -1.74 -15.01
N ALA A 201 7.46 -0.76 -14.90
CA ALA A 201 8.77 -0.95 -14.29
C ALA A 201 8.64 -1.39 -12.81
N ASN A 202 7.80 -0.71 -12.02
CA ASN A 202 7.55 -1.10 -10.63
C ASN A 202 7.01 -2.54 -10.54
N ALA A 203 6.01 -2.90 -11.35
CA ALA A 203 5.47 -4.26 -11.37
C ALA A 203 6.53 -5.32 -11.74
N ALA A 204 7.51 -4.97 -12.57
CA ALA A 204 8.59 -5.85 -12.99
C ALA A 204 9.72 -6.00 -11.96
N THR A 205 9.88 -5.04 -11.03
CA THR A 205 11.08 -4.94 -10.16
C THR A 205 10.79 -4.99 -8.67
N CYS A 206 9.54 -4.81 -8.22
CA CYS A 206 9.20 -4.71 -6.80
C CYS A 206 9.35 -6.03 -6.03
N VAL A 207 9.98 -5.95 -4.86
CA VAL A 207 10.09 -7.04 -3.88
C VAL A 207 9.70 -6.50 -2.50
N SER A 208 8.73 -7.12 -1.85
CA SER A 208 8.31 -6.79 -0.50
C SER A 208 9.06 -7.64 0.51
N LEU A 209 9.80 -7.01 1.41
CA LEU A 209 10.43 -7.66 2.55
C LEU A 209 9.41 -7.82 3.69
N PRO A 210 9.58 -8.84 4.57
CA PRO A 210 8.68 -9.01 5.73
C PRO A 210 8.66 -7.77 6.61
N ILE A 211 7.45 -7.29 6.94
CA ILE A 211 7.27 -6.17 7.86
C ILE A 211 5.93 -6.30 8.59
N PHE A 212 5.98 -6.44 9.92
CA PHE A 212 4.83 -6.49 10.82
C PHE A 212 5.26 -6.07 12.22
N PRO A 213 4.34 -5.66 13.11
CA PRO A 213 4.70 -5.08 14.41
C PRO A 213 5.53 -6.01 15.30
N GLU A 214 5.23 -7.30 15.29
CA GLU A 214 5.78 -8.32 16.18
C GLU A 214 7.16 -8.83 15.75
N LEU A 215 7.74 -8.34 14.63
CA LEU A 215 9.11 -8.68 14.24
C LEU A 215 10.10 -8.38 15.38
N THR A 216 11.10 -9.23 15.49
CA THR A 216 12.25 -9.02 16.39
C THR A 216 13.42 -8.40 15.64
N ALA A 217 14.29 -7.75 16.39
CA ALA A 217 15.55 -7.20 15.83
C ALA A 217 16.39 -8.29 15.16
N LYS A 218 16.42 -9.52 15.71
CA LYS A 218 17.17 -10.67 15.17
C LYS A 218 16.63 -11.08 13.80
N GLU A 219 15.30 -11.12 13.63
CA GLU A 219 14.68 -11.47 12.35
C GLU A 219 14.95 -10.40 11.28
N VAL A 220 14.79 -9.12 11.63
CA VAL A 220 15.10 -8.02 10.71
C VAL A 220 16.58 -8.02 10.30
N ASP A 221 17.49 -8.24 11.24
CA ASP A 221 18.94 -8.33 10.95
C ASP A 221 19.27 -9.53 10.06
N TYR A 222 18.60 -10.67 10.27
CA TYR A 222 18.74 -11.83 9.41
C TYR A 222 18.31 -11.53 7.96
N VAL A 223 17.16 -10.88 7.78
CA VAL A 223 16.71 -10.44 6.46
C VAL A 223 17.74 -9.49 5.82
N ILE A 224 18.22 -8.49 6.57
CA ILE A 224 19.26 -7.55 6.11
C ILE A 224 20.51 -8.30 5.66
N ALA A 225 20.99 -9.26 6.46
CA ALA A 225 22.18 -10.05 6.12
C ALA A 225 22.01 -10.82 4.81
N LYS A 226 20.84 -11.46 4.61
CA LYS A 226 20.55 -12.23 3.39
C LYS A 226 20.39 -11.34 2.16
N VAL A 227 19.74 -10.19 2.30
CA VAL A 227 19.65 -9.22 1.20
C VAL A 227 21.02 -8.67 0.80
N LYS A 228 21.92 -8.42 1.78
CA LYS A 228 23.31 -8.03 1.51
C LYS A 228 24.12 -9.14 0.84
N GLU A 229 23.94 -10.39 1.27
CA GLU A 229 24.56 -11.55 0.62
C GLU A 229 24.19 -11.65 -0.85
N TRP A 230 22.91 -11.43 -1.18
CA TRP A 230 22.43 -11.30 -2.55
C TRP A 230 23.09 -10.12 -3.28
N ASP A 231 23.07 -8.94 -2.69
CA ASP A 231 23.64 -7.73 -3.31
C ASP A 231 25.10 -7.94 -3.70
N GLN A 232 25.92 -8.55 -2.83
CA GLN A 232 27.33 -8.83 -3.09
C GLN A 232 27.55 -9.72 -4.32
N GLN A 233 26.67 -10.68 -4.60
CA GLN A 233 26.77 -11.57 -5.75
C GLN A 233 26.55 -10.84 -7.08
N PHE A 234 25.74 -9.78 -7.10
CA PHE A 234 25.31 -9.09 -8.30
C PHE A 234 25.80 -7.64 -8.42
N ALA A 235 26.41 -7.09 -7.37
CA ALA A 235 26.86 -5.68 -7.33
C ALA A 235 27.82 -5.29 -8.45
N SER A 236 28.68 -6.20 -8.90
CA SER A 236 29.60 -6.00 -10.01
C SER A 236 28.91 -5.86 -11.37
N GLN A 237 27.67 -6.30 -11.50
CA GLN A 237 26.87 -6.22 -12.71
C GLN A 237 26.05 -4.93 -12.82
N VAL A 238 26.13 -4.05 -11.80
CA VAL A 238 25.50 -2.73 -11.81
C VAL A 238 26.46 -1.77 -12.54
N PRO A 239 26.00 -1.07 -13.61
CA PRO A 239 26.86 -0.12 -14.33
C PRO A 239 27.40 0.98 -13.41
N ALA A 240 28.68 1.32 -13.56
CA ALA A 240 29.28 2.45 -12.85
C ALA A 240 28.49 3.74 -13.16
N GLY A 241 28.05 4.46 -12.11
CA GLY A 241 27.25 5.69 -12.23
C GLY A 241 25.74 5.56 -11.95
N LYS A 242 25.20 4.34 -11.76
CA LYS A 242 23.82 4.10 -11.31
C LYS A 242 23.72 3.63 -9.87
N GLY A 243 24.76 3.81 -9.07
CA GLY A 243 24.73 3.56 -7.64
C GLY A 243 23.81 4.60 -6.98
N SER A 244 22.79 4.12 -6.24
CA SER A 244 21.78 4.92 -5.54
C SER A 244 21.12 5.98 -6.43
N ALA A 245 20.38 5.57 -7.45
CA ALA A 245 19.39 6.47 -8.01
C ALA A 245 18.52 6.93 -6.85
N LYS A 246 18.56 8.23 -6.52
CA LYS A 246 17.57 8.87 -5.68
C LYS A 246 16.24 8.56 -6.36
N SER A 247 15.57 7.49 -5.94
CA SER A 247 14.20 7.17 -6.36
C SER A 247 13.24 8.13 -5.64
N GLY A 248 13.49 9.42 -5.83
CA GLY A 248 12.43 10.37 -5.81
C GLY A 248 11.69 10.13 -7.11
N ALA A 249 10.56 9.44 -7.09
CA ALA A 249 9.55 9.71 -8.07
C ALA A 249 9.32 11.21 -8.00
N ALA A 250 10.03 11.94 -8.82
CA ALA A 250 9.78 13.36 -9.04
C ALA A 250 8.34 13.39 -9.54
N CYS A 251 7.45 13.72 -8.62
CA CYS A 251 6.10 14.13 -8.97
C CYS A 251 6.32 15.24 -9.99
N CYS A 252 6.09 14.93 -11.28
CA CYS A 252 6.05 15.91 -12.35
C CYS A 252 4.90 16.85 -12.07
N CYS A 253 5.13 17.81 -11.19
CA CYS A 253 4.36 19.01 -11.00
C CYS A 253 5.30 20.19 -11.25
N SER A 254 5.79 20.31 -12.48
CA SER A 254 6.36 21.55 -13.01
C SER A 254 5.56 21.93 -14.25
N LYS A 255 4.83 23.02 -14.06
CA LYS A 255 4.02 23.88 -14.91
C LYS A 255 2.55 23.51 -15.04
#